data_304cdb4c8551a45f4134bb4c792edf9a
#
_entry.id   304cdb4c8551a45f4134bb4c792edf9a
#
_cell.length_a   1.000
_cell.length_b   1.000
_cell.length_c   1.000
_cell.angle_alpha   90.00
_cell.angle_beta   90.00
_cell.angle_gamma   90.00
#
_symmetry.space_group_name_H-M   'P 1'
#
loop_
_entity.id
_entity.type
_entity.pdbx_description
1 polymer ?
#
loop_
_entity_poly.entity_id
_entity_poly.type
_entity_poly.pdbx_seq_one_letter_code
_entity_poly.pdbx_strand_id
1 'polypeptide(L)'
;MSVFYKELLIFDKDKKKARKIEFQHGINIITSKLNSVGKTSLSLMLLYSFGAKVRFSDKWNLDNIFTKLTIQHDDKDIVIIRYKDTYTILADGEKFFYPVQKRGYSEKLYELLGLTIKIKDKNSDTYSTAVPSLYLLPYFISQTKTEDDRSVFDDLNMYMKSDLHDALYYHVGALDNDYSTVVQELTQARKALDRLKKDKEKQTSEIEYLEEKLSQYKNVKIDNSDDDLDADIAAYEKYAKKKQEYYDLIKKSAELKHKIKLLNKALADNAAYTTRLLNEEEIKCPVCKSDITDFISSALTVGLAEADITAEIAELKAELLSINRAIEMAKPKLGELQQQISLIEQQRENVKITRAVIVWNEELQTAKQNFAETQLQIEELEEQIKGLSTRSRTYSDKKKAADTCYRNSFSALLDATNINTEGIDLQSLNLYDSVNLSGSEIPRVAISRFFALLESKAADSIVMPIIFDFPNLYMTEDNLMRCFKVMCDKISDTETYPQSFVFSINCEERIQKSGSSLQNAHVIKMEDLPMDDVEHPQLLCNQDYLAYTDEINRMVNA
;
A
#
# COMPACT_ATOMS: atom_id res chain seq x y z
N MET A 1 21.89 5.40 -0.52
CA MET A 1 21.31 4.99 -1.84
C MET A 1 20.71 6.20 -2.50
N SER A 2 21.06 6.51 -3.76
CA SER A 2 20.55 7.69 -4.46
C SER A 2 20.08 7.33 -5.86
N VAL A 3 19.02 8.02 -6.30
CA VAL A 3 18.46 7.92 -7.64
C VAL A 3 18.88 9.15 -8.44
N PHE A 4 19.32 8.95 -9.69
CA PHE A 4 19.69 10.01 -10.60
C PHE A 4 18.86 9.96 -11.86
N TYR A 5 18.36 11.09 -12.32
CA TYR A 5 17.75 11.24 -13.64
C TYR A 5 18.83 11.60 -14.64
N LYS A 6 19.02 10.74 -15.65
CA LYS A 6 20.04 10.92 -16.69
C LYS A 6 19.50 11.64 -17.91
N GLU A 7 18.29 11.26 -18.31
CA GLU A 7 17.73 11.71 -19.59
C GLU A 7 16.20 11.67 -19.53
N LEU A 8 15.56 12.67 -20.10
CA LEU A 8 14.13 12.69 -20.34
C LEU A 8 13.87 12.97 -21.83
N LEU A 9 13.16 12.06 -22.51
CA LEU A 9 12.61 12.26 -23.85
C LEU A 9 11.08 12.33 -23.72
N ILE A 10 10.51 13.41 -24.26
CA ILE A 10 9.07 13.66 -24.33
C ILE A 10 8.70 13.81 -25.79
N PHE A 11 7.64 13.16 -26.27
CA PHE A 11 7.11 13.46 -27.59
C PHE A 11 5.59 13.40 -27.67
N ASP A 12 5.05 14.28 -28.53
CA ASP A 12 3.64 14.32 -28.91
C ASP A 12 3.50 13.64 -30.28
N LYS A 13 2.81 12.51 -30.29
CA LYS A 13 2.65 11.67 -31.49
C LYS A 13 1.88 12.40 -32.59
N ASP A 14 0.81 13.11 -32.23
CA ASP A 14 -0.07 13.77 -33.21
C ASP A 14 0.56 15.03 -33.77
N LYS A 15 1.15 15.85 -32.91
CA LYS A 15 1.82 17.10 -33.31
C LYS A 15 3.19 16.87 -33.94
N LYS A 16 3.75 15.65 -33.82
CA LYS A 16 5.12 15.32 -34.26
C LYS A 16 6.14 16.31 -33.69
N LYS A 17 6.08 16.54 -32.40
CA LYS A 17 6.97 17.40 -31.65
C LYS A 17 7.62 16.63 -30.51
N ALA A 18 8.87 16.89 -30.22
CA ALA A 18 9.59 16.23 -29.14
C ALA A 18 10.49 17.18 -28.37
N ARG A 19 11.00 16.72 -27.25
CA ARG A 19 12.08 17.33 -26.49
C ARG A 19 12.90 16.22 -25.82
N LYS A 20 14.19 16.23 -26.04
CA LYS A 20 15.15 15.42 -25.31
C LYS A 20 16.03 16.34 -24.47
N ILE A 21 16.19 15.99 -23.18
CA ILE A 21 17.03 16.74 -22.25
C ILE A 21 17.87 15.74 -21.47
N GLU A 22 19.18 16.00 -21.44
CA GLU A 22 20.15 15.24 -20.65
C GLU A 22 20.47 16.00 -19.37
N PHE A 23 20.63 15.27 -18.28
CA PHE A 23 20.90 15.84 -16.97
C PHE A 23 22.23 15.32 -16.43
N GLN A 24 22.82 16.08 -15.52
CA GLN A 24 24.08 15.72 -14.88
C GLN A 24 23.86 15.43 -13.39
N HIS A 25 24.77 14.70 -12.78
CA HIS A 25 24.87 14.61 -11.34
C HIS A 25 25.08 16.00 -10.75
N GLY A 26 24.64 16.19 -9.49
CA GLY A 26 24.71 17.48 -8.85
C GLY A 26 23.57 18.41 -9.28
N ILE A 27 23.89 19.68 -9.56
CA ILE A 27 22.88 20.73 -9.68
C ILE A 27 22.58 20.97 -11.17
N ASN A 28 21.31 20.83 -11.54
CA ASN A 28 20.78 21.18 -12.87
C ASN A 28 19.89 22.42 -12.75
N ILE A 29 20.30 23.51 -13.39
CA ILE A 29 19.55 24.77 -13.41
C ILE A 29 18.81 24.88 -14.74
N ILE A 30 17.49 24.90 -14.68
CA ILE A 30 16.63 25.11 -15.83
C ILE A 30 16.11 26.55 -15.77
N THR A 31 16.63 27.39 -16.64
CA THR A 31 16.40 28.83 -16.59
C THR A 31 15.96 29.40 -17.94
N SER A 32 15.37 30.59 -17.93
CA SER A 32 15.13 31.41 -19.11
C SER A 32 14.95 32.85 -18.74
N LYS A 33 15.13 33.74 -19.70
CA LYS A 33 14.79 35.16 -19.57
C LYS A 33 13.28 35.43 -19.76
N LEU A 34 12.60 34.51 -20.46
CA LEU A 34 11.18 34.64 -20.80
C LEU A 34 10.30 33.82 -19.87
N ASN A 35 9.09 34.32 -19.66
CA ASN A 35 8.01 33.54 -19.07
C ASN A 35 7.40 32.57 -20.08
N SER A 36 6.71 31.53 -19.59
CA SER A 36 5.88 30.61 -20.39
C SER A 36 6.63 29.77 -21.43
N VAL A 37 7.93 29.58 -21.29
CA VAL A 37 8.77 28.72 -22.16
C VAL A 37 8.70 27.23 -21.80
N GLY A 38 7.84 26.82 -20.87
CA GLY A 38 7.64 25.42 -20.53
C GLY A 38 8.44 24.90 -19.33
N LYS A 39 9.09 25.74 -18.50
CA LYS A 39 9.84 25.31 -17.29
C LYS A 39 8.99 24.48 -16.34
N THR A 40 7.87 25.02 -15.89
CA THR A 40 6.93 24.29 -15.01
C THR A 40 6.36 23.03 -15.70
N SER A 41 6.12 23.07 -17.01
CA SER A 41 5.72 21.88 -17.74
C SER A 41 6.80 20.79 -17.71
N LEU A 42 8.08 21.17 -17.81
CA LEU A 42 9.19 20.25 -17.74
C LEU A 42 9.34 19.65 -16.33
N SER A 43 9.20 20.47 -15.27
CA SER A 43 9.24 19.96 -13.89
C SER A 43 8.11 18.94 -13.65
N LEU A 44 6.90 19.21 -14.14
CA LEU A 44 5.78 18.27 -14.06
C LEU A 44 5.98 17.02 -14.93
N MET A 45 6.66 17.13 -16.09
CA MET A 45 6.98 15.99 -16.95
C MET A 45 7.98 15.04 -16.31
N LEU A 46 8.90 15.52 -15.49
CA LEU A 46 9.79 14.65 -14.69
C LEU A 46 8.97 13.79 -13.73
N LEU A 47 8.01 14.40 -13.01
CA LEU A 47 7.11 13.66 -12.10
C LEU A 47 6.22 12.68 -12.86
N TYR A 48 5.63 13.15 -13.97
CA TYR A 48 4.76 12.34 -14.82
C TYR A 48 5.48 11.11 -15.36
N SER A 49 6.67 11.30 -15.88
CA SER A 49 7.47 10.24 -16.50
C SER A 49 7.90 9.15 -15.52
N PHE A 50 8.11 9.52 -14.24
CA PHE A 50 8.37 8.58 -13.14
C PHE A 50 7.14 7.76 -12.77
N GLY A 51 5.95 8.21 -13.13
CA GLY A 51 4.70 7.51 -12.89
C GLY A 51 3.67 8.28 -12.05
N ALA A 52 3.98 9.49 -11.56
CA ALA A 52 3.02 10.27 -10.79
C ALA A 52 1.84 10.74 -11.64
N LYS A 53 0.66 10.86 -11.04
CA LYS A 53 -0.49 11.52 -11.66
C LYS A 53 -0.50 12.99 -11.27
N VAL A 54 -0.06 13.83 -12.19
CA VAL A 54 0.06 15.28 -11.98
C VAL A 54 -0.88 16.07 -12.88
N ARG A 55 -1.30 17.25 -12.42
CA ARG A 55 -2.16 18.16 -13.17
C ARG A 55 -1.35 19.03 -14.10
N PHE A 56 -1.64 18.93 -15.36
CA PHE A 56 -1.15 19.86 -16.38
C PHE A 56 -2.21 20.93 -16.69
N SER A 57 -1.77 22.00 -17.34
CA SER A 57 -2.72 22.96 -17.94
C SER A 57 -3.46 22.32 -19.12
N ASP A 58 -4.63 22.86 -19.47
CA ASP A 58 -5.48 22.37 -20.57
C ASP A 58 -4.79 22.40 -21.95
N LYS A 59 -3.61 23.02 -22.06
CA LYS A 59 -2.78 23.03 -23.27
C LYS A 59 -2.15 21.68 -23.57
N TRP A 60 -2.03 20.79 -22.56
CA TRP A 60 -1.43 19.46 -22.67
C TRP A 60 -2.49 18.39 -22.86
N ASN A 61 -2.47 17.71 -24.01
CA ASN A 61 -3.24 16.50 -24.22
C ASN A 61 -2.37 15.28 -23.91
N LEU A 62 -2.43 14.79 -22.67
CA LEU A 62 -1.61 13.66 -22.21
C LEU A 62 -1.91 12.37 -22.95
N ASP A 63 -3.07 12.24 -23.60
CA ASP A 63 -3.42 11.07 -24.41
C ASP A 63 -2.50 10.86 -25.61
N ASN A 64 -1.78 11.90 -26.04
CA ASN A 64 -0.88 11.86 -27.17
C ASN A 64 0.59 11.90 -26.76
N ILE A 65 0.86 12.01 -25.44
CA ILE A 65 2.21 12.19 -24.92
C ILE A 65 2.82 10.85 -24.52
N PHE A 66 3.99 10.59 -25.10
CA PHE A 66 4.90 9.54 -24.64
C PHE A 66 6.06 10.16 -23.89
N THR A 67 6.52 9.49 -22.86
CA THR A 67 7.74 9.89 -22.15
C THR A 67 8.66 8.68 -21.96
N LYS A 68 9.96 8.94 -22.05
CA LYS A 68 11.02 8.01 -21.66
C LYS A 68 11.91 8.71 -20.66
N LEU A 69 11.94 8.20 -19.44
CA LEU A 69 12.83 8.65 -18.37
C LEU A 69 13.88 7.59 -18.14
N THR A 70 15.14 7.94 -18.30
CA THR A 70 16.26 7.09 -17.90
C THR A 70 16.76 7.54 -16.55
N ILE A 71 16.69 6.66 -15.56
CA ILE A 71 17.22 6.87 -14.21
C ILE A 71 18.36 5.91 -13.93
N GLN A 72 19.25 6.31 -13.06
CA GLN A 72 20.33 5.46 -12.55
C GLN A 72 20.13 5.26 -11.04
N HIS A 73 20.25 4.02 -10.61
CA HIS A 73 20.22 3.63 -9.19
C HIS A 73 21.25 2.51 -8.95
N ASP A 74 22.14 2.69 -7.98
CA ASP A 74 23.22 1.75 -7.67
C ASP A 74 23.98 1.28 -8.92
N ASP A 75 24.42 2.24 -9.75
CA ASP A 75 25.14 2.04 -11.02
C ASP A 75 24.35 1.28 -12.12
N LYS A 76 23.07 1.02 -11.92
CA LYS A 76 22.18 0.40 -12.90
C LYS A 76 21.27 1.42 -13.56
N ASP A 77 21.14 1.31 -14.86
CA ASP A 77 20.19 2.12 -15.61
C ASP A 77 18.81 1.44 -15.63
N ILE A 78 17.80 2.22 -15.26
CA ILE A 78 16.39 1.84 -15.32
C ILE A 78 15.72 2.80 -16.28
N VAL A 79 15.10 2.28 -17.35
CA VAL A 79 14.35 3.08 -18.31
C VAL A 79 12.86 2.90 -18.07
N ILE A 80 12.17 4.00 -17.84
CA ILE A 80 10.72 4.04 -17.66
C ILE A 80 10.11 4.69 -18.91
N ILE A 81 9.27 3.95 -19.62
CA ILE A 81 8.49 4.46 -20.73
C ILE A 81 7.05 4.54 -20.30
N ARG A 82 6.43 5.70 -20.45
CA ARG A 82 5.02 5.92 -20.13
C ARG A 82 4.24 6.44 -21.34
N TYR A 83 3.09 5.82 -21.55
CA TYR A 83 2.06 6.32 -22.46
C TYR A 83 0.69 6.16 -21.80
N LYS A 84 -0.02 7.27 -21.56
CA LYS A 84 -1.26 7.30 -20.78
C LYS A 84 -1.06 6.67 -19.38
N ASP A 85 -1.81 5.61 -19.11
CA ASP A 85 -1.71 4.80 -17.89
C ASP A 85 -0.88 3.52 -18.07
N THR A 86 -0.27 3.31 -19.24
CA THR A 86 0.61 2.16 -19.50
C THR A 86 2.07 2.49 -19.22
N TYR A 87 2.78 1.51 -18.67
CA TYR A 87 4.17 1.67 -18.25
C TYR A 87 5.00 0.49 -18.75
N THR A 88 6.19 0.79 -19.25
CA THR A 88 7.21 -0.23 -19.53
C THR A 88 8.46 0.12 -18.72
N ILE A 89 8.99 -0.84 -17.99
CA ILE A 89 10.30 -0.73 -17.31
C ILE A 89 11.29 -1.60 -18.06
N LEU A 90 12.45 -1.05 -18.42
CA LEU A 90 13.60 -1.79 -18.91
C LEU A 90 14.68 -1.71 -17.85
N ALA A 91 15.09 -2.84 -17.29
CA ALA A 91 16.11 -2.93 -16.26
C ALA A 91 16.86 -4.26 -16.36
N ASP A 92 18.17 -4.26 -16.20
CA ASP A 92 19.04 -5.45 -16.24
C ASP A 92 18.87 -6.31 -17.54
N GLY A 93 18.49 -5.67 -18.66
CA GLY A 93 18.23 -6.35 -19.94
C GLY A 93 16.84 -7.00 -20.05
N GLU A 94 16.03 -6.91 -19.03
CA GLU A 94 14.65 -7.40 -19.00
C GLU A 94 13.65 -6.26 -19.27
N LYS A 95 12.48 -6.63 -19.81
CA LYS A 95 11.38 -5.74 -20.12
C LYS A 95 10.14 -6.15 -19.34
N PHE A 96 9.57 -5.20 -18.61
CA PHE A 96 8.35 -5.38 -17.83
C PHE A 96 7.29 -4.39 -18.31
N PHE A 97 6.13 -4.91 -18.71
CA PHE A 97 4.99 -4.12 -19.19
C PHE A 97 3.85 -4.13 -18.18
N TYR A 98 3.28 -2.96 -17.90
CA TYR A 98 2.19 -2.79 -16.95
C TYR A 98 1.08 -1.93 -17.57
N PRO A 99 -0.14 -2.48 -17.74
CA PRO A 99 -1.28 -1.74 -18.31
C PRO A 99 -1.86 -0.69 -17.37
N VAL A 100 -1.53 -0.75 -16.08
CA VAL A 100 -2.02 0.17 -15.06
C VAL A 100 -0.94 0.49 -14.03
N GLN A 101 -1.00 1.69 -13.46
CA GLN A 101 -0.08 2.15 -12.42
C GLN A 101 -0.16 1.30 -11.13
N LYS A 102 -1.38 1.01 -10.65
CA LYS A 102 -1.61 0.19 -9.47
C LYS A 102 -1.47 -1.28 -9.83
N ARG A 103 -0.75 -2.02 -8.99
CA ARG A 103 -0.45 -3.45 -9.11
C ARG A 103 0.53 -3.75 -10.25
N GLY A 104 1.71 -4.07 -9.86
CA GLY A 104 2.82 -4.44 -10.73
C GLY A 104 3.79 -3.31 -11.01
N TYR A 105 3.37 -2.19 -11.63
CA TYR A 105 4.30 -1.09 -11.92
C TYR A 105 4.93 -0.49 -10.67
N SER A 106 4.12 -0.02 -9.71
CA SER A 106 4.62 0.55 -8.46
C SER A 106 5.45 -0.47 -7.68
N GLU A 107 5.00 -1.73 -7.61
CA GLU A 107 5.70 -2.80 -6.89
C GLU A 107 7.08 -3.07 -7.52
N LYS A 108 7.15 -3.19 -8.85
CA LYS A 108 8.42 -3.42 -9.55
C LYS A 108 9.37 -2.23 -9.47
N LEU A 109 8.84 -1.02 -9.62
CA LEU A 109 9.64 0.19 -9.48
C LEU A 109 10.27 0.27 -8.08
N TYR A 110 9.51 -0.05 -7.05
CA TYR A 110 9.97 0.02 -5.67
C TYR A 110 10.94 -1.10 -5.29
N GLU A 111 10.72 -2.28 -5.86
CA GLU A 111 11.69 -3.38 -5.77
C GLU A 111 13.05 -2.94 -6.33
N LEU A 112 13.05 -2.31 -7.52
CA LEU A 112 14.26 -1.83 -8.18
C LEU A 112 14.95 -0.68 -7.41
N LEU A 113 14.18 0.13 -6.67
CA LEU A 113 14.68 1.24 -5.88
C LEU A 113 15.02 0.85 -4.41
N GLY A 114 14.67 -0.35 -3.98
CA GLY A 114 14.98 -0.85 -2.64
C GLY A 114 14.16 -0.25 -1.48
N LEU A 115 13.15 0.56 -1.76
CA LEU A 115 12.24 1.12 -0.76
C LEU A 115 10.78 0.86 -1.13
N THR A 116 10.07 0.07 -0.33
CA THR A 116 8.65 -0.20 -0.54
C THR A 116 7.81 0.54 0.49
N ILE A 117 7.12 1.59 0.05
CA ILE A 117 6.15 2.30 0.89
C ILE A 117 4.81 1.55 0.82
N LYS A 118 4.34 1.05 1.97
CA LYS A 118 3.03 0.40 2.10
C LYS A 118 2.14 1.22 3.02
N ILE A 119 1.00 1.68 2.52
CA ILE A 119 0.00 2.45 3.25
C ILE A 119 -1.41 1.96 2.93
N LYS A 120 -2.39 2.43 3.68
CA LYS A 120 -3.80 2.08 3.47
C LYS A 120 -4.49 3.05 2.54
N ASP A 121 -5.30 2.53 1.63
CA ASP A 121 -6.30 3.33 0.90
C ASP A 121 -7.46 3.68 1.85
N LYS A 122 -8.14 4.82 1.65
CA LYS A 122 -9.30 5.26 2.46
C LYS A 122 -10.38 4.20 2.65
N ASN A 123 -10.56 3.34 1.67
CA ASN A 123 -11.63 2.35 1.62
C ASN A 123 -11.13 0.92 1.86
N SER A 124 -9.92 0.75 2.37
CA SER A 124 -9.30 -0.56 2.60
C SER A 124 -8.69 -0.65 3.99
N ASP A 125 -8.93 -1.77 4.66
CA ASP A 125 -8.25 -2.11 5.93
C ASP A 125 -6.88 -2.76 5.70
N THR A 126 -6.50 -3.02 4.45
CA THR A 126 -5.24 -3.69 4.10
C THR A 126 -4.21 -2.69 3.59
N TYR A 127 -2.94 -2.92 3.93
CA TYR A 127 -1.83 -2.18 3.39
C TYR A 127 -1.58 -2.61 1.93
N SER A 128 -1.36 -1.65 1.07
CA SER A 128 -0.98 -1.86 -0.33
C SER A 128 0.21 -0.99 -0.70
N THR A 129 0.92 -1.36 -1.75
CA THR A 129 2.02 -0.56 -2.28
C THR A 129 1.50 0.81 -2.71
N ALA A 130 2.19 1.86 -2.27
CA ALA A 130 1.82 3.25 -2.55
C ALA A 130 1.99 3.61 -4.03
N VAL A 131 1.27 4.64 -4.49
CA VAL A 131 1.43 5.18 -5.85
C VAL A 131 2.76 5.95 -5.98
N PRO A 132 3.35 6.06 -7.20
CA PRO A 132 4.62 6.76 -7.42
C PRO A 132 4.62 8.23 -6.97
N SER A 133 3.48 8.89 -6.95
CA SER A 133 3.35 10.26 -6.44
C SER A 133 3.83 10.41 -5.00
N LEU A 134 3.67 9.39 -4.17
CA LEU A 134 4.15 9.41 -2.78
C LEU A 134 5.68 9.33 -2.65
N TYR A 135 6.37 8.76 -3.64
CA TYR A 135 7.84 8.78 -3.67
C TYR A 135 8.39 10.16 -3.99
N LEU A 136 7.67 10.92 -4.80
CA LEU A 136 8.11 12.23 -5.28
C LEU A 136 7.64 13.38 -4.38
N LEU A 137 6.59 13.16 -3.58
CA LEU A 137 6.01 14.18 -2.72
C LEU A 137 7.03 14.92 -1.84
N PRO A 138 7.97 14.26 -1.15
CA PRO A 138 8.95 14.96 -0.31
C PRO A 138 10.09 15.63 -1.08
N TYR A 139 10.18 15.43 -2.40
CA TYR A 139 11.28 15.93 -3.25
C TYR A 139 10.84 16.96 -4.27
N PHE A 140 9.59 17.37 -4.23
CA PHE A 140 9.03 18.35 -5.15
C PHE A 140 8.44 19.55 -4.42
N ILE A 141 8.80 20.74 -4.83
CA ILE A 141 8.15 21.99 -4.43
C ILE A 141 7.59 22.70 -5.64
N SER A 142 6.31 23.07 -5.57
CA SER A 142 5.57 23.69 -6.66
C SER A 142 5.66 25.20 -6.62
N GLN A 143 5.77 25.83 -7.80
CA GLN A 143 5.75 27.28 -7.95
C GLN A 143 4.45 27.91 -7.45
N THR A 144 3.31 27.27 -7.64
CA THR A 144 1.98 27.87 -7.48
C THR A 144 1.16 27.31 -6.34
N LYS A 145 1.52 26.16 -5.80
CA LYS A 145 0.73 25.43 -4.81
C LYS A 145 1.52 25.17 -3.52
N THR A 146 2.10 26.23 -3.00
CA THR A 146 2.96 26.18 -1.82
C THR A 146 2.22 25.94 -0.50
N GLU A 147 0.90 26.15 -0.45
CA GLU A 147 0.09 25.85 0.74
C GLU A 147 -0.11 24.35 0.92
N ASP A 148 -0.33 23.64 -0.18
CA ASP A 148 -0.48 22.17 -0.17
C ASP A 148 0.10 21.57 -1.46
N ASP A 149 1.38 21.17 -1.39
CA ASP A 149 2.10 20.55 -2.51
C ASP A 149 1.42 19.25 -2.98
N ARG A 150 0.67 18.59 -2.10
CA ARG A 150 -0.12 17.39 -2.42
C ARG A 150 -1.17 17.68 -3.51
N SER A 151 -1.64 18.93 -3.61
CA SER A 151 -2.65 19.31 -4.60
C SER A 151 -2.15 19.28 -6.05
N VAL A 152 -0.84 19.12 -6.26
CA VAL A 152 -0.24 18.90 -7.59
C VAL A 152 -0.49 17.47 -8.07
N PHE A 153 -0.66 16.52 -7.13
CA PHE A 153 -0.85 15.11 -7.41
C PHE A 153 -2.33 14.72 -7.29
N ASP A 154 -2.91 14.18 -8.36
CA ASP A 154 -4.33 13.81 -8.42
C ASP A 154 -4.67 12.52 -7.66
N ASP A 155 -3.71 11.63 -7.50
CA ASP A 155 -3.91 10.30 -6.94
C ASP A 155 -3.71 10.23 -5.41
N LEU A 156 -3.26 11.30 -4.76
CA LEU A 156 -3.09 11.31 -3.30
C LEU A 156 -4.41 11.41 -2.52
N ASN A 157 -5.49 11.83 -3.17
CA ASN A 157 -6.82 11.92 -2.55
C ASN A 157 -7.40 10.57 -2.12
N MET A 158 -6.83 9.46 -2.60
CA MET A 158 -7.22 8.10 -2.21
C MET A 158 -6.74 7.70 -0.82
N TYR A 159 -5.84 8.45 -0.21
CA TYR A 159 -5.26 8.17 1.11
C TYR A 159 -5.84 9.07 2.19
N MET A 160 -5.85 8.59 3.43
CA MET A 160 -6.15 9.44 4.59
C MET A 160 -4.93 10.32 4.90
N LYS A 161 -5.16 11.47 5.54
CA LYS A 161 -4.07 12.38 5.93
C LYS A 161 -3.02 11.69 6.81
N SER A 162 -3.45 10.83 7.74
CA SER A 162 -2.57 10.03 8.59
C SER A 162 -1.67 9.09 7.80
N ASP A 163 -2.22 8.43 6.75
CA ASP A 163 -1.44 7.50 5.94
C ASP A 163 -0.43 8.23 5.05
N LEU A 164 -0.76 9.45 4.59
CA LEU A 164 0.19 10.32 3.89
C LEU A 164 1.36 10.74 4.80
N HIS A 165 1.09 11.01 6.09
CA HIS A 165 2.15 11.26 7.07
C HIS A 165 3.04 10.02 7.26
N ASP A 166 2.46 8.82 7.32
CA ASP A 166 3.25 7.58 7.41
C ASP A 166 4.18 7.42 6.20
N ALA A 167 3.73 7.77 4.99
CA ALA A 167 4.61 7.77 3.82
C ALA A 167 5.85 8.67 4.00
N LEU A 168 5.70 9.84 4.62
CA LEU A 168 6.83 10.73 4.90
C LEU A 168 7.81 10.12 5.91
N TYR A 169 7.32 9.38 6.91
CA TYR A 169 8.19 8.66 7.84
C TYR A 169 8.99 7.54 7.18
N TYR A 170 8.50 6.91 6.11
CA TYR A 170 9.31 6.01 5.28
C TYR A 170 10.47 6.77 4.62
N HIS A 171 10.20 7.96 4.08
CA HIS A 171 11.23 8.78 3.42
C HIS A 171 12.34 9.26 4.35
N VAL A 172 12.02 9.54 5.60
CA VAL A 172 13.03 9.95 6.59
C VAL A 172 13.70 8.76 7.30
N GLY A 173 13.34 7.52 6.93
CA GLY A 173 13.92 6.31 7.51
C GLY A 173 13.40 5.94 8.91
N ALA A 174 12.34 6.62 9.38
CA ALA A 174 11.69 6.27 10.64
C ALA A 174 10.83 4.99 10.51
N LEU A 175 10.36 4.69 9.31
CA LEU A 175 9.67 3.45 8.94
C LEU A 175 10.45 2.70 7.87
N ASP A 176 10.30 1.38 7.86
CA ASP A 176 10.91 0.46 6.90
C ASP A 176 9.87 -0.50 6.30
N ASN A 177 10.31 -1.41 5.42
CA ASN A 177 9.44 -2.34 4.72
C ASN A 177 8.64 -3.26 5.66
N ASP A 178 9.10 -3.49 6.89
CA ASP A 178 8.46 -4.37 7.87
C ASP A 178 7.34 -3.68 8.65
N TYR A 179 7.33 -2.34 8.72
CA TYR A 179 6.36 -1.59 9.52
C TYR A 179 4.92 -1.98 9.25
N SER A 180 4.52 -2.02 7.98
CA SER A 180 3.14 -2.35 7.59
C SER A 180 2.74 -3.77 8.03
N THR A 181 3.66 -4.72 7.94
CA THR A 181 3.47 -6.11 8.38
C THR A 181 3.28 -6.18 9.89
N VAL A 182 4.17 -5.53 10.66
CA VAL A 182 4.07 -5.47 12.12
C VAL A 182 2.75 -4.88 12.60
N VAL A 183 2.31 -3.77 11.99
CA VAL A 183 1.04 -3.11 12.38
C VAL A 183 -0.17 -3.97 11.99
N GLN A 184 -0.12 -4.63 10.84
CA GLN A 184 -1.20 -5.51 10.38
C GLN A 184 -1.31 -6.75 11.27
N GLU A 185 -0.20 -7.43 11.53
CA GLU A 185 -0.14 -8.60 12.42
C GLU A 185 -0.61 -8.24 13.84
N LEU A 186 -0.14 -7.11 14.39
CA LEU A 186 -0.57 -6.64 15.70
C LEU A 186 -2.08 -6.40 15.76
N THR A 187 -2.64 -5.79 14.71
CA THR A 187 -4.09 -5.53 14.63
C THR A 187 -4.88 -6.84 14.52
N GLN A 188 -4.41 -7.79 13.72
CA GLN A 188 -5.04 -9.11 13.57
C GLN A 188 -4.97 -9.92 14.87
N ALA A 189 -3.80 -9.95 15.51
CA ALA A 189 -3.59 -10.64 16.77
C ALA A 189 -4.50 -10.07 17.89
N ARG A 190 -4.65 -8.75 17.99
CA ARG A 190 -5.57 -8.12 18.95
C ARG A 190 -7.03 -8.50 18.69
N LYS A 191 -7.46 -8.47 17.42
CA LYS A 191 -8.82 -8.90 17.04
C LYS A 191 -9.07 -10.38 17.35
N ALA A 192 -8.08 -11.23 17.14
CA ALA A 192 -8.16 -12.65 17.47
C ALA A 192 -8.23 -12.86 18.99
N LEU A 193 -7.40 -12.16 19.75
CA LEU A 193 -7.42 -12.21 21.23
C LEU A 193 -8.78 -11.79 21.81
N ASP A 194 -9.38 -10.72 21.29
CA ASP A 194 -10.70 -10.28 21.73
C ASP A 194 -11.80 -11.32 21.48
N ARG A 195 -11.69 -12.06 20.35
CA ARG A 195 -12.61 -13.18 20.04
C ARG A 195 -12.43 -14.33 21.02
N LEU A 196 -11.18 -14.76 21.22
CA LEU A 196 -10.88 -15.86 22.14
C LEU A 196 -11.28 -15.53 23.59
N LYS A 197 -11.11 -14.28 24.04
CA LYS A 197 -11.56 -13.86 25.37
C LYS A 197 -13.08 -13.97 25.52
N LYS A 198 -13.85 -13.58 24.50
CA LYS A 198 -15.30 -13.76 24.50
C LYS A 198 -15.73 -15.23 24.47
N ASP A 199 -15.00 -16.07 23.72
CA ASP A 199 -15.30 -17.49 23.68
C ASP A 199 -14.94 -18.16 25.02
N LYS A 200 -13.86 -17.75 25.68
CA LYS A 200 -13.51 -18.18 27.04
C LYS A 200 -14.60 -17.82 28.07
N GLU A 201 -15.17 -16.59 27.99
CA GLU A 201 -16.27 -16.18 28.87
C GLU A 201 -17.51 -17.08 28.70
N LYS A 202 -17.85 -17.45 27.45
CA LYS A 202 -18.96 -18.38 27.17
C LYS A 202 -18.67 -19.78 27.73
N GLN A 203 -17.45 -20.28 27.51
CA GLN A 203 -17.03 -21.59 28.03
C GLN A 203 -17.03 -21.61 29.55
N THR A 204 -16.64 -20.52 30.22
CA THR A 204 -16.73 -20.39 31.68
C THR A 204 -18.17 -20.51 32.14
N SER A 205 -19.10 -19.79 31.52
CA SER A 205 -20.53 -19.87 31.87
C SER A 205 -21.12 -21.26 31.63
N GLU A 206 -20.67 -21.93 30.57
CA GLU A 206 -21.07 -23.32 30.26
C GLU A 206 -20.58 -24.30 31.33
N ILE A 207 -19.32 -24.19 31.74
CA ILE A 207 -18.73 -25.01 32.80
C ILE A 207 -19.48 -24.80 34.12
N GLU A 208 -19.72 -23.54 34.53
CA GLU A 208 -20.46 -23.18 35.74
C GLU A 208 -21.87 -23.80 35.70
N TYR A 209 -22.58 -23.67 34.58
CA TYR A 209 -23.90 -24.26 34.40
C TYR A 209 -23.88 -25.80 34.55
N LEU A 210 -22.94 -26.49 33.94
CA LEU A 210 -22.81 -27.94 34.02
C LEU A 210 -22.41 -28.39 35.43
N GLU A 211 -21.51 -27.68 36.10
CA GLU A 211 -21.13 -27.97 37.50
C GLU A 211 -22.32 -27.76 38.48
N GLU A 212 -23.12 -26.72 38.27
CA GLU A 212 -24.35 -26.51 39.05
C GLU A 212 -25.35 -27.65 38.86
N LYS A 213 -25.58 -28.05 37.59
CA LYS A 213 -26.44 -29.19 37.25
C LYS A 213 -25.97 -30.47 37.93
N LEU A 214 -24.69 -30.81 37.84
CA LEU A 214 -24.12 -31.98 38.45
C LEU A 214 -24.19 -31.93 39.99
N SER A 215 -24.09 -30.75 40.60
CA SER A 215 -24.17 -30.60 42.04
C SER A 215 -25.54 -30.98 42.63
N GLN A 216 -26.63 -30.76 41.85
CA GLN A 216 -28.00 -31.08 42.24
C GLN A 216 -28.21 -32.60 42.36
N TYR A 217 -27.40 -33.40 41.68
CA TYR A 217 -27.53 -34.86 41.66
C TYR A 217 -26.43 -35.62 42.46
N LYS A 218 -25.53 -34.92 43.17
CA LYS A 218 -24.48 -35.50 44.02
C LYS A 218 -24.97 -36.45 45.10
N ASN A 219 -26.22 -36.36 45.51
CA ASN A 219 -26.82 -37.14 46.58
C ASN A 219 -27.72 -38.27 46.06
N VAL A 220 -27.83 -38.46 44.74
CA VAL A 220 -28.60 -39.58 44.19
C VAL A 220 -27.76 -40.86 44.36
N LYS A 221 -28.13 -41.71 45.36
CA LYS A 221 -27.55 -43.05 45.48
C LYS A 221 -27.99 -43.85 44.27
N ILE A 222 -27.03 -44.14 43.40
CA ILE A 222 -27.20 -45.11 42.30
C ILE A 222 -27.20 -46.49 43.02
N ASP A 223 -28.37 -47.10 43.12
CA ASP A 223 -28.48 -48.46 43.65
C ASP A 223 -28.00 -49.44 42.57
N ASN A 224 -26.76 -49.92 42.70
CA ASN A 224 -26.04 -50.74 41.73
C ASN A 224 -26.45 -52.23 41.73
N SER A 225 -27.69 -52.55 42.04
CA SER A 225 -28.12 -53.93 42.24
C SER A 225 -28.86 -54.58 41.06
N ASP A 226 -28.73 -54.03 39.85
CA ASP A 226 -29.40 -54.60 38.67
C ASP A 226 -28.40 -54.86 37.49
N ASP A 227 -28.18 -56.13 37.10
CA ASP A 227 -27.40 -56.57 35.94
C ASP A 227 -27.89 -55.97 34.61
N ASP A 228 -29.12 -55.44 34.58
CA ASP A 228 -29.70 -54.69 33.44
C ASP A 228 -29.25 -53.23 33.34
N LEU A 229 -28.66 -52.65 34.40
CA LEU A 229 -28.24 -51.24 34.40
C LEU A 229 -27.01 -51.04 33.49
N ASP A 230 -26.07 -51.97 33.48
CA ASP A 230 -24.88 -51.89 32.62
C ASP A 230 -25.23 -52.00 31.14
N ALA A 231 -26.26 -52.79 30.79
CA ALA A 231 -26.77 -52.89 29.43
C ALA A 231 -27.47 -51.58 28.97
N ASP A 232 -28.19 -50.95 29.89
CA ASP A 232 -28.83 -49.66 29.64
C ASP A 232 -27.80 -48.54 29.47
N ILE A 233 -26.78 -48.50 30.33
CA ILE A 233 -25.66 -47.53 30.23
C ILE A 233 -24.94 -47.70 28.89
N ALA A 234 -24.62 -48.95 28.49
CA ALA A 234 -24.00 -49.23 27.20
C ALA A 234 -24.84 -48.76 26.00
N ALA A 235 -26.17 -48.88 26.10
CA ALA A 235 -27.07 -48.36 25.07
C ALA A 235 -27.02 -46.83 24.94
N TYR A 236 -26.93 -46.11 26.05
CA TYR A 236 -26.78 -44.65 26.08
C TYR A 236 -25.44 -44.17 25.56
N GLU A 237 -24.34 -44.80 25.97
CA GLU A 237 -23.00 -44.50 25.46
C GLU A 237 -22.93 -44.68 23.93
N LYS A 238 -23.53 -45.77 23.44
CA LYS A 238 -23.59 -46.06 22.00
C LYS A 238 -24.39 -44.98 21.26
N TYR A 239 -25.50 -44.52 21.84
CA TYR A 239 -26.29 -43.41 21.26
C TYR A 239 -25.52 -42.11 21.28
N ALA A 240 -24.90 -41.72 22.39
CA ALA A 240 -24.12 -40.50 22.53
C ALA A 240 -22.98 -40.47 21.49
N LYS A 241 -22.22 -41.56 21.35
CA LYS A 241 -21.17 -41.70 20.35
C LYS A 241 -21.70 -41.55 18.93
N LYS A 242 -22.80 -42.20 18.59
CA LYS A 242 -23.40 -42.10 17.25
C LYS A 242 -23.98 -40.74 16.98
N LYS A 243 -24.52 -40.06 17.97
CA LYS A 243 -25.00 -38.68 17.88
C LYS A 243 -23.86 -37.70 17.63
N GLN A 244 -22.72 -37.90 18.31
CA GLN A 244 -21.53 -37.07 18.06
C GLN A 244 -21.00 -37.28 16.64
N GLU A 245 -20.83 -38.52 16.19
CA GLU A 245 -20.41 -38.84 14.82
C GLU A 245 -21.34 -38.16 13.78
N TYR A 246 -22.63 -38.14 14.03
CA TYR A 246 -23.63 -37.48 13.18
C TYR A 246 -23.46 -35.95 13.14
N TYR A 247 -23.24 -35.31 14.30
CA TYR A 247 -22.99 -33.87 14.36
C TYR A 247 -21.68 -33.46 13.69
N ASP A 248 -20.62 -34.27 13.83
CA ASP A 248 -19.33 -34.02 13.17
C ASP A 248 -19.49 -34.05 11.63
N LEU A 249 -20.30 -34.98 11.12
CA LEU A 249 -20.64 -35.04 9.69
C LEU A 249 -21.41 -33.78 9.23
N ILE A 250 -22.39 -33.33 10.03
CA ILE A 250 -23.14 -32.10 9.72
C ILE A 250 -22.20 -30.89 9.71
N LYS A 251 -21.33 -30.76 10.69
CA LYS A 251 -20.33 -29.69 10.77
C LYS A 251 -19.44 -29.68 9.54
N LYS A 252 -18.88 -30.84 9.20
CA LYS A 252 -18.01 -30.99 8.02
C LYS A 252 -18.76 -30.65 6.72
N SER A 253 -20.03 -31.07 6.60
CA SER A 253 -20.90 -30.71 5.45
C SER A 253 -21.10 -29.20 5.35
N ALA A 254 -21.29 -28.51 6.48
CA ALA A 254 -21.44 -27.06 6.50
C ALA A 254 -20.14 -26.32 6.12
N GLU A 255 -19.00 -26.79 6.60
CA GLU A 255 -17.68 -26.25 6.26
C GLU A 255 -17.37 -26.39 4.77
N LEU A 256 -17.63 -27.55 4.18
CA LEU A 256 -17.47 -27.80 2.74
C LEU A 256 -18.39 -26.91 1.89
N LYS A 257 -19.65 -26.78 2.28
CA LYS A 257 -20.61 -25.87 1.59
C LYS A 257 -20.11 -24.41 1.63
N HIS A 258 -19.55 -23.99 2.77
CA HIS A 258 -19.00 -22.64 2.90
C HIS A 258 -17.77 -22.47 2.00
N LYS A 259 -16.83 -23.43 1.99
CA LYS A 259 -15.63 -23.40 1.13
C LYS A 259 -16.00 -23.37 -0.36
N ILE A 260 -16.94 -24.22 -0.79
CA ILE A 260 -17.46 -24.22 -2.16
C ILE A 260 -18.08 -22.85 -2.53
N LYS A 261 -18.82 -22.22 -1.59
CA LYS A 261 -19.40 -20.90 -1.82
C LYS A 261 -18.33 -19.82 -2.01
N LEU A 262 -17.25 -19.85 -1.23
CA LEU A 262 -16.14 -18.91 -1.37
C LEU A 262 -15.40 -19.09 -2.70
N LEU A 263 -15.13 -20.33 -3.09
CA LEU A 263 -14.47 -20.65 -4.37
C LEU A 263 -15.34 -20.27 -5.57
N ASN A 264 -16.65 -20.52 -5.52
CA ASN A 264 -17.58 -20.06 -6.58
C ASN A 264 -17.62 -18.53 -6.68
N LYS A 265 -17.52 -17.80 -5.56
CA LYS A 265 -17.41 -16.34 -5.58
C LYS A 265 -16.10 -15.91 -6.23
N ALA A 266 -14.97 -16.52 -5.88
CA ALA A 266 -13.68 -16.22 -6.49
C ALA A 266 -13.68 -16.49 -8.01
N LEU A 267 -14.33 -17.59 -8.43
CA LEU A 267 -14.50 -17.91 -9.84
C LEU A 267 -15.33 -16.85 -10.58
N ALA A 268 -16.42 -16.38 -9.97
CA ALA A 268 -17.27 -15.32 -10.54
C ALA A 268 -16.52 -13.98 -10.62
N ASP A 269 -15.73 -13.65 -9.59
CA ASP A 269 -14.91 -12.44 -9.57
C ASP A 269 -13.82 -12.50 -10.66
N ASN A 270 -13.18 -13.66 -10.86
CA ASN A 270 -12.20 -13.89 -11.94
C ASN A 270 -12.87 -13.79 -13.33
N ALA A 271 -14.01 -14.45 -13.53
CA ALA A 271 -14.75 -14.38 -14.80
C ALA A 271 -15.19 -12.94 -15.12
N ALA A 272 -15.61 -12.16 -14.13
CA ALA A 272 -15.94 -10.74 -14.30
C ALA A 272 -14.69 -9.92 -14.68
N TYR A 273 -13.52 -10.25 -14.11
CA TYR A 273 -12.25 -9.62 -14.46
C TYR A 273 -11.84 -9.96 -15.90
N THR A 274 -11.88 -11.24 -16.28
CA THR A 274 -11.58 -11.71 -17.64
C THR A 274 -12.54 -11.08 -18.67
N THR A 275 -13.83 -10.98 -18.34
CA THR A 275 -14.82 -10.34 -19.22
C THR A 275 -14.54 -8.85 -19.40
N ARG A 276 -14.08 -8.15 -18.36
CA ARG A 276 -13.64 -6.74 -18.48
C ARG A 276 -12.42 -6.62 -19.39
N LEU A 277 -11.43 -7.49 -19.21
CA LEU A 277 -10.24 -7.52 -20.07
C LEU A 277 -10.57 -7.81 -21.54
N LEU A 278 -11.57 -8.67 -21.80
CA LEU A 278 -11.98 -9.03 -23.17
C LEU A 278 -12.89 -7.98 -23.83
N ASN A 279 -13.64 -7.19 -23.06
CA ASN A 279 -14.55 -6.13 -23.54
C ASN A 279 -13.87 -4.76 -23.68
N GLU A 280 -12.64 -4.58 -23.25
CA GLU A 280 -11.82 -3.43 -23.67
C GLU A 280 -11.45 -3.66 -25.14
N GLU A 281 -12.11 -2.92 -26.02
CA GLU A 281 -12.26 -3.16 -27.47
C GLU A 281 -10.97 -3.22 -28.30
N GLU A 282 -9.77 -3.15 -27.73
CA GLU A 282 -8.52 -3.27 -28.46
C GLU A 282 -7.46 -4.08 -27.70
N ILE A 283 -7.46 -5.38 -27.95
CA ILE A 283 -6.34 -6.30 -27.62
C ILE A 283 -5.07 -5.97 -28.43
N LYS A 284 -5.10 -4.94 -29.25
CA LYS A 284 -3.98 -4.48 -30.08
C LYS A 284 -3.32 -3.29 -29.46
N CYS A 285 -1.99 -3.27 -29.49
CA CYS A 285 -1.22 -2.10 -29.07
C CYS A 285 -1.80 -0.84 -29.74
N PRO A 286 -2.24 0.17 -29.00
CA PRO A 286 -2.87 1.35 -29.58
C PRO A 286 -1.91 2.12 -30.50
N VAL A 287 -0.60 1.88 -30.37
CA VAL A 287 0.44 2.56 -31.13
C VAL A 287 0.82 1.82 -32.40
N CYS A 288 1.14 0.52 -32.32
CA CYS A 288 1.63 -0.27 -33.46
C CYS A 288 0.60 -1.26 -34.00
N LYS A 289 -0.57 -1.41 -33.34
CA LYS A 289 -1.64 -2.38 -33.68
C LYS A 289 -1.18 -3.84 -33.69
N SER A 290 0.00 -4.15 -33.14
CA SER A 290 0.44 -5.52 -32.93
C SER A 290 -0.34 -6.19 -31.79
N ASP A 291 -0.48 -7.50 -31.85
CA ASP A 291 -1.09 -8.27 -30.78
C ASP A 291 -0.21 -8.19 -29.52
N ILE A 292 -0.83 -7.90 -28.38
CA ILE A 292 -0.13 -7.82 -27.08
C ILE A 292 0.01 -9.25 -26.56
N THR A 293 1.16 -9.87 -26.79
CA THR A 293 1.46 -11.27 -26.38
C THR A 293 1.38 -11.48 -24.87
N ASP A 294 1.72 -10.47 -24.07
CA ASP A 294 1.64 -10.55 -22.60
C ASP A 294 0.19 -10.57 -22.08
N PHE A 295 -0.76 -10.06 -22.86
CA PHE A 295 -2.18 -10.21 -22.54
C PHE A 295 -2.63 -11.68 -22.66
N ILE A 296 -2.14 -12.38 -23.69
CA ILE A 296 -2.42 -13.81 -23.88
C ILE A 296 -1.84 -14.63 -22.72
N SER A 297 -0.65 -14.32 -22.25
CA SER A 297 -0.04 -15.00 -21.09
C SER A 297 -0.81 -14.73 -19.80
N SER A 298 -1.26 -13.50 -19.58
CA SER A 298 -2.08 -13.13 -18.43
C SER A 298 -3.47 -13.79 -18.47
N ALA A 299 -4.12 -13.80 -19.63
CA ALA A 299 -5.38 -14.48 -19.83
C ALA A 299 -5.24 -16.01 -19.68
N LEU A 300 -4.13 -16.59 -20.14
CA LEU A 300 -3.83 -18.01 -19.95
C LEU A 300 -3.60 -18.34 -18.46
N THR A 301 -2.87 -17.49 -17.72
CA THR A 301 -2.64 -17.66 -16.28
C THR A 301 -3.93 -17.60 -15.50
N VAL A 302 -4.83 -16.66 -15.81
CA VAL A 302 -6.17 -16.59 -15.19
C VAL A 302 -6.99 -17.81 -15.56
N GLY A 303 -6.97 -18.25 -16.83
CA GLY A 303 -7.68 -19.46 -17.28
C GLY A 303 -7.17 -20.73 -16.61
N LEU A 304 -5.86 -20.87 -16.36
CA LEU A 304 -5.30 -21.99 -15.61
C LEU A 304 -5.76 -21.94 -14.13
N ALA A 305 -5.73 -20.76 -13.50
CA ALA A 305 -6.23 -20.59 -12.13
C ALA A 305 -7.74 -20.89 -12.03
N GLU A 306 -8.54 -20.55 -13.03
CA GLU A 306 -9.98 -20.91 -13.11
C GLU A 306 -10.17 -22.43 -13.25
N ALA A 307 -9.34 -23.10 -14.05
CA ALA A 307 -9.37 -24.55 -14.19
C ALA A 307 -9.03 -25.25 -12.87
N ASP A 308 -8.00 -24.79 -12.15
CA ASP A 308 -7.59 -25.32 -10.85
C ASP A 308 -8.71 -25.11 -9.80
N ILE A 309 -9.30 -23.92 -9.71
CA ILE A 309 -10.43 -23.63 -8.82
C ILE A 309 -11.63 -24.51 -9.17
N THR A 310 -11.91 -24.72 -10.46
CA THR A 310 -13.02 -25.55 -10.92
C THR A 310 -12.79 -27.01 -10.55
N ALA A 311 -11.56 -27.52 -10.67
CA ALA A 311 -11.19 -28.86 -10.25
C ALA A 311 -11.35 -29.04 -8.73
N GLU A 312 -10.85 -28.09 -7.92
CA GLU A 312 -11.03 -28.12 -6.46
C GLU A 312 -12.53 -28.08 -6.07
N ILE A 313 -13.35 -27.28 -6.73
CA ILE A 313 -14.79 -27.26 -6.50
C ILE A 313 -15.40 -28.64 -6.81
N ALA A 314 -14.98 -29.30 -7.88
CA ALA A 314 -15.48 -30.63 -8.24
C ALA A 314 -15.11 -31.68 -7.18
N GLU A 315 -13.89 -31.68 -6.67
CA GLU A 315 -13.42 -32.56 -5.59
C GLU A 315 -14.22 -32.31 -4.30
N LEU A 316 -14.37 -31.06 -3.89
CA LEU A 316 -15.15 -30.70 -2.69
C LEU A 316 -16.65 -31.08 -2.82
N LYS A 317 -17.23 -30.98 -4.01
CA LYS A 317 -18.60 -31.43 -4.27
C LYS A 317 -18.72 -32.95 -4.17
N ALA A 318 -17.72 -33.70 -4.66
CA ALA A 318 -17.69 -35.16 -4.53
C ALA A 318 -17.57 -35.58 -3.05
N GLU A 319 -16.70 -34.92 -2.28
CA GLU A 319 -16.57 -35.13 -0.83
C GLU A 319 -17.88 -34.78 -0.09
N LEU A 320 -18.49 -33.64 -0.40
CA LEU A 320 -19.77 -33.21 0.15
C LEU A 320 -20.88 -34.25 -0.13
N LEU A 321 -20.92 -34.80 -1.35
CA LEU A 321 -21.88 -35.84 -1.70
C LEU A 321 -21.68 -37.11 -0.85
N SER A 322 -20.42 -37.52 -0.62
CA SER A 322 -20.09 -38.68 0.23
C SER A 322 -20.54 -38.46 1.67
N ILE A 323 -20.28 -37.27 2.22
CA ILE A 323 -20.67 -36.90 3.58
C ILE A 323 -22.19 -36.83 3.73
N ASN A 324 -22.91 -36.23 2.76
CA ASN A 324 -24.37 -36.19 2.78
C ASN A 324 -24.96 -37.61 2.75
N ARG A 325 -24.39 -38.54 1.97
CA ARG A 325 -24.79 -39.94 2.03
C ARG A 325 -24.54 -40.57 3.40
N ALA A 326 -23.40 -40.29 4.03
CA ALA A 326 -23.10 -40.77 5.38
C ALA A 326 -24.10 -40.22 6.42
N ILE A 327 -24.50 -38.95 6.29
CA ILE A 327 -25.55 -38.32 7.12
C ILE A 327 -26.90 -39.03 6.95
N GLU A 328 -27.34 -39.29 5.71
CA GLU A 328 -28.59 -39.98 5.44
C GLU A 328 -28.60 -41.43 5.93
N MET A 329 -27.45 -42.13 5.92
CA MET A 329 -27.29 -43.45 6.47
C MET A 329 -27.24 -43.47 7.99
N ALA A 330 -26.69 -42.44 8.64
CA ALA A 330 -26.59 -42.34 10.09
C ALA A 330 -27.93 -41.98 10.76
N LYS A 331 -28.77 -41.19 10.08
CA LYS A 331 -30.05 -40.70 10.57
C LYS A 331 -31.03 -41.82 11.04
N PRO A 332 -31.34 -42.89 10.23
CA PRO A 332 -32.23 -43.95 10.66
C PRO A 332 -31.66 -44.73 11.83
N LYS A 333 -30.33 -45.05 11.83
CA LYS A 333 -29.65 -45.72 12.92
C LYS A 333 -29.75 -44.97 14.25
N LEU A 334 -29.65 -43.64 14.18
CA LEU A 334 -29.82 -42.76 15.34
C LEU A 334 -31.26 -42.81 15.86
N GLY A 335 -32.25 -42.83 14.92
CA GLY A 335 -33.66 -42.97 15.25
C GLY A 335 -34.00 -44.29 15.95
N GLU A 336 -33.43 -45.41 15.49
CA GLU A 336 -33.60 -46.71 16.12
C GLU A 336 -33.03 -46.73 17.55
N LEU A 337 -31.84 -46.21 17.75
CA LEU A 337 -31.24 -46.08 19.07
C LEU A 337 -32.05 -45.16 19.99
N GLN A 338 -32.57 -44.08 19.47
CA GLN A 338 -33.43 -43.17 20.21
C GLN A 338 -34.75 -43.83 20.65
N GLN A 339 -35.35 -44.67 19.79
CA GLN A 339 -36.53 -45.46 20.18
C GLN A 339 -36.22 -46.45 21.27
N GLN A 340 -35.09 -47.21 21.19
CA GLN A 340 -34.66 -48.13 22.23
C GLN A 340 -34.51 -47.42 23.57
N ILE A 341 -33.87 -46.25 23.56
CA ILE A 341 -33.68 -45.42 24.74
C ILE A 341 -35.03 -44.95 25.32
N SER A 342 -35.95 -44.51 24.47
CA SER A 342 -37.24 -44.06 24.96
C SER A 342 -38.05 -45.17 25.62
N LEU A 343 -37.92 -46.42 25.19
CA LEU A 343 -38.48 -47.59 25.86
C LEU A 343 -37.86 -47.85 27.23
N ILE A 344 -36.54 -47.77 27.34
CA ILE A 344 -35.82 -47.87 28.60
C ILE A 344 -36.26 -46.75 29.58
N GLU A 345 -36.40 -45.54 29.06
CA GLU A 345 -36.83 -44.38 29.85
C GLU A 345 -38.25 -44.49 30.37
N GLN A 346 -39.17 -45.14 29.64
CA GLN A 346 -40.53 -45.38 30.12
C GLN A 346 -40.61 -46.43 31.22
N GLN A 347 -39.67 -47.34 31.29
CA GLN A 347 -39.65 -48.46 32.24
C GLN A 347 -38.94 -48.17 33.56
N ARG A 348 -38.01 -47.18 33.62
CA ARG A 348 -37.16 -46.96 34.78
C ARG A 348 -36.86 -45.45 35.00
N GLU A 349 -37.39 -44.87 36.10
CA GLU A 349 -37.21 -43.47 36.42
C GLU A 349 -35.75 -43.12 36.83
N ASN A 350 -35.05 -44.04 37.52
CA ASN A 350 -33.67 -43.86 37.97
C ASN A 350 -32.65 -43.84 36.81
N VAL A 351 -32.93 -44.50 35.68
CA VAL A 351 -32.06 -44.55 34.51
C VAL A 351 -31.97 -43.17 33.83
N LYS A 352 -33.03 -42.39 33.85
CA LYS A 352 -33.04 -40.99 33.30
C LYS A 352 -32.03 -40.11 34.00
N ILE A 353 -31.97 -40.23 35.34
CA ILE A 353 -31.08 -39.40 36.16
C ILE A 353 -29.61 -39.81 35.93
N THR A 354 -29.31 -41.13 35.95
CA THR A 354 -27.97 -41.65 35.71
C THR A 354 -27.44 -41.23 34.34
N ARG A 355 -28.28 -41.33 33.29
CA ARG A 355 -27.94 -40.86 31.96
C ARG A 355 -27.61 -39.38 31.92
N ALA A 356 -28.46 -38.55 32.52
CA ALA A 356 -28.25 -37.10 32.56
C ALA A 356 -26.89 -36.76 33.21
N VAL A 357 -26.57 -37.42 34.30
CA VAL A 357 -25.26 -37.27 35.00
C VAL A 357 -24.09 -37.69 34.11
N ILE A 358 -24.18 -38.81 33.40
CA ILE A 358 -23.12 -39.27 32.46
C ILE A 358 -22.91 -38.25 31.36
N VAL A 359 -24.00 -37.84 30.66
CA VAL A 359 -23.92 -36.88 29.56
C VAL A 359 -23.35 -35.53 30.05
N TRP A 360 -23.82 -35.00 31.17
CA TRP A 360 -23.30 -33.74 31.71
C TRP A 360 -21.84 -33.85 32.17
N ASN A 361 -21.37 -34.99 32.67
CA ASN A 361 -19.96 -35.24 32.98
C ASN A 361 -19.09 -35.22 31.70
N GLU A 362 -19.53 -35.86 30.62
CA GLU A 362 -18.83 -35.85 29.32
C GLU A 362 -18.79 -34.43 28.73
N GLU A 363 -19.93 -33.74 28.76
CA GLU A 363 -20.02 -32.35 28.32
C GLU A 363 -19.09 -31.43 29.16
N LEU A 364 -19.07 -31.60 30.49
CA LEU A 364 -18.18 -30.88 31.38
C LEU A 364 -16.70 -31.12 31.07
N GLN A 365 -16.31 -32.40 30.84
CA GLN A 365 -14.93 -32.73 30.47
C GLN A 365 -14.55 -32.09 29.13
N THR A 366 -15.44 -32.14 28.13
CA THR A 366 -15.25 -31.50 26.83
C THR A 366 -15.14 -29.97 26.96
N ALA A 367 -16.03 -29.36 27.75
CA ALA A 367 -15.99 -27.92 28.00
C ALA A 367 -14.69 -27.49 28.71
N LYS A 368 -14.20 -28.29 29.68
CA LYS A 368 -12.92 -28.03 30.37
C LYS A 368 -11.72 -28.20 29.44
N GLN A 369 -11.74 -29.18 28.52
CA GLN A 369 -10.70 -29.33 27.51
C GLN A 369 -10.67 -28.12 26.55
N ASN A 370 -11.84 -27.73 26.00
CA ASN A 370 -11.95 -26.58 25.12
C ASN A 370 -11.50 -25.28 25.81
N PHE A 371 -11.85 -25.13 27.10
CA PHE A 371 -11.40 -23.99 27.89
C PHE A 371 -9.87 -23.97 28.07
N ALA A 372 -9.26 -25.12 28.34
CA ALA A 372 -7.80 -25.22 28.49
C ALA A 372 -7.09 -24.91 27.16
N GLU A 373 -7.61 -25.42 26.03
CA GLU A 373 -7.07 -25.11 24.70
C GLU A 373 -7.21 -23.61 24.37
N THR A 374 -8.37 -23.03 24.65
CA THR A 374 -8.60 -21.60 24.45
C THR A 374 -7.67 -20.75 25.33
N GLN A 375 -7.43 -21.19 26.57
CA GLN A 375 -6.50 -20.51 27.48
C GLN A 375 -5.07 -20.52 26.93
N LEU A 376 -4.58 -21.65 26.42
CA LEU A 376 -3.25 -21.74 25.79
C LEU A 376 -3.12 -20.84 24.57
N GLN A 377 -4.15 -20.83 23.71
CA GLN A 377 -4.17 -19.94 22.54
C GLN A 377 -4.14 -18.45 22.94
N ILE A 378 -4.82 -18.07 24.03
CA ILE A 378 -4.78 -16.72 24.58
C ILE A 378 -3.36 -16.36 25.03
N GLU A 379 -2.68 -17.25 25.76
CA GLU A 379 -1.33 -17.03 26.27
C GLU A 379 -0.31 -16.89 25.11
N GLU A 380 -0.38 -17.74 24.12
CA GLU A 380 0.46 -17.65 22.91
C GLU A 380 0.24 -16.34 22.16
N LEU A 381 -1.04 -15.93 22.00
CA LEU A 381 -1.38 -14.67 21.33
C LEU A 381 -0.95 -13.45 22.14
N GLU A 382 -1.05 -13.49 23.45
CA GLU A 382 -0.59 -12.41 24.33
C GLU A 382 0.93 -12.23 24.26
N GLU A 383 1.69 -13.32 24.18
CA GLU A 383 3.15 -13.27 23.97
C GLU A 383 3.50 -12.71 22.59
N GLN A 384 2.81 -13.15 21.54
CA GLN A 384 2.95 -12.61 20.19
C GLN A 384 2.65 -11.10 20.14
N ILE A 385 1.54 -10.66 20.75
CA ILE A 385 1.16 -9.25 20.85
C ILE A 385 2.23 -8.45 21.60
N LYS A 386 2.81 -8.98 22.66
CA LYS A 386 3.90 -8.33 23.41
C LYS A 386 5.12 -8.10 22.52
N GLY A 387 5.54 -9.11 21.77
CA GLY A 387 6.64 -9.00 20.81
C GLY A 387 6.37 -7.95 19.71
N LEU A 388 5.20 -8.03 19.06
CA LEU A 388 4.78 -7.08 18.05
C LEU A 388 4.62 -5.65 18.58
N SER A 389 4.09 -5.50 19.80
CA SER A 389 3.95 -4.18 20.47
C SER A 389 5.30 -3.55 20.76
N THR A 390 6.31 -4.33 21.14
CA THR A 390 7.68 -3.85 21.35
C THR A 390 8.26 -3.33 20.03
N ARG A 391 8.12 -4.09 18.94
CA ARG A 391 8.55 -3.66 17.59
C ARG A 391 7.79 -2.40 17.14
N SER A 392 6.48 -2.33 17.35
CA SER A 392 5.65 -1.16 17.03
C SER A 392 6.08 0.08 17.83
N ARG A 393 6.48 -0.10 19.10
CA ARG A 393 6.99 1.00 19.93
C ARG A 393 8.30 1.56 19.40
N THR A 394 9.21 0.71 18.92
CA THR A 394 10.46 1.15 18.29
C THR A 394 10.18 2.09 17.10
N TYR A 395 9.18 1.78 16.26
CA TYR A 395 8.76 2.69 15.18
C TYR A 395 8.20 4.01 15.72
N SER A 396 7.40 3.96 16.79
CA SER A 396 6.89 5.20 17.44
C SER A 396 8.02 6.08 17.94
N ASP A 397 9.05 5.48 18.53
CA ASP A 397 10.20 6.24 19.05
C ASP A 397 11.06 6.81 17.90
N LYS A 398 11.24 6.07 16.80
CA LYS A 398 11.88 6.59 15.57
C LYS A 398 11.10 7.76 14.97
N LYS A 399 9.75 7.69 14.90
CA LYS A 399 8.89 8.80 14.45
C LYS A 399 9.10 10.04 15.32
N LYS A 400 9.07 9.91 16.65
CA LYS A 400 9.32 11.03 17.57
C LYS A 400 10.70 11.66 17.41
N ALA A 401 11.73 10.84 17.16
CA ALA A 401 13.08 11.33 16.90
C ALA A 401 13.11 12.13 15.58
N ALA A 402 12.47 11.64 14.53
CA ALA A 402 12.33 12.33 13.25
C ALA A 402 11.57 13.66 13.41
N ASP A 403 10.46 13.68 14.15
CA ASP A 403 9.72 14.91 14.44
C ASP A 403 10.56 15.93 15.20
N THR A 404 11.39 15.47 16.14
CA THR A 404 12.27 16.35 16.89
C THR A 404 13.36 16.96 16.00
N CYS A 405 13.95 16.15 15.12
CA CYS A 405 14.92 16.63 14.13
C CYS A 405 14.27 17.66 13.20
N TYR A 406 13.08 17.32 12.68
CA TYR A 406 12.30 18.21 11.83
C TYR A 406 12.01 19.57 12.49
N ARG A 407 11.50 19.57 13.73
CA ARG A 407 11.22 20.82 14.47
C ARG A 407 12.43 21.71 14.62
N ASN A 408 13.57 21.11 14.95
CA ASN A 408 14.82 21.87 15.12
C ASN A 408 15.27 22.51 13.79
N SER A 409 15.31 21.72 12.70
CA SER A 409 15.65 22.22 11.37
C SER A 409 14.64 23.24 10.87
N PHE A 410 13.35 22.98 11.08
CA PHE A 410 12.29 23.88 10.65
C PHE A 410 12.37 25.23 11.34
N SER A 411 12.59 25.26 12.65
CA SER A 411 12.78 26.51 13.41
C SER A 411 13.97 27.32 12.85
N ALA A 412 15.10 26.70 12.64
CA ALA A 412 16.29 27.36 12.10
C ALA A 412 16.06 27.92 10.67
N LEU A 413 15.30 27.18 9.85
CA LEU A 413 14.98 27.59 8.48
C LEU A 413 13.93 28.69 8.43
N LEU A 414 12.97 28.74 9.37
CA LEU A 414 12.04 29.87 9.51
C LEU A 414 12.79 31.15 9.83
N ASP A 415 13.76 31.10 10.74
CA ASP A 415 14.61 32.26 11.04
C ASP A 415 15.45 32.68 9.84
N ALA A 416 16.06 31.74 9.11
CA ALA A 416 16.86 32.02 7.91
C ALA A 416 16.02 32.65 6.78
N THR A 417 14.75 32.26 6.66
CA THR A 417 13.80 32.84 5.69
C THR A 417 13.06 34.07 6.20
N ASN A 418 13.43 34.60 7.37
CA ASN A 418 12.88 35.80 7.99
C ASN A 418 11.37 35.69 8.26
N ILE A 419 10.96 34.59 8.90
CA ILE A 419 9.57 34.37 9.34
C ILE A 419 9.51 34.59 10.86
N ASN A 420 8.56 35.40 11.29
CA ASN A 420 8.27 35.55 12.70
C ASN A 420 7.57 34.28 13.22
N THR A 421 8.18 33.62 14.17
CA THR A 421 7.66 32.41 14.81
C THR A 421 6.78 32.68 16.02
N GLU A 422 6.56 33.95 16.37
CA GLU A 422 5.74 34.35 17.50
C GLU A 422 4.29 33.88 17.31
N GLY A 423 3.77 33.07 18.22
CA GLY A 423 2.43 32.47 18.13
C GLY A 423 2.35 31.14 17.39
N ILE A 424 3.46 30.61 16.87
CA ILE A 424 3.52 29.27 16.28
C ILE A 424 3.97 28.27 17.35
N ASP A 425 3.12 27.29 17.66
CA ASP A 425 3.51 26.18 18.54
C ASP A 425 4.37 25.15 17.79
N LEU A 426 5.65 25.45 17.65
CA LEU A 426 6.59 24.55 16.98
C LEU A 426 6.76 23.20 17.70
N GLN A 427 6.48 23.13 19.02
CA GLN A 427 6.70 21.90 19.81
C GLN A 427 5.65 20.82 19.51
N SER A 428 4.47 21.21 19.06
CA SER A 428 3.39 20.28 18.71
C SER A 428 3.45 19.76 17.27
N LEU A 429 4.31 20.32 16.42
CA LEU A 429 4.37 19.94 15.00
C LEU A 429 4.99 18.55 14.80
N ASN A 430 4.39 17.77 13.94
CA ASN A 430 4.94 16.56 13.37
C ASN A 430 5.51 16.84 11.96
N LEU A 431 6.16 15.84 11.37
CA LEU A 431 6.69 15.95 10.02
C LEU A 431 5.67 16.55 9.07
N TYR A 432 6.06 17.65 8.42
CA TYR A 432 5.29 18.29 7.35
C TYR A 432 3.89 18.81 7.75
N ASP A 433 3.64 19.03 9.05
CA ASP A 433 2.41 19.67 9.48
C ASP A 433 2.28 21.09 8.90
N SER A 434 1.05 21.48 8.56
CA SER A 434 0.76 22.80 8.05
C SER A 434 0.82 23.84 9.16
N VAL A 435 1.44 24.99 8.87
CA VAL A 435 1.44 26.17 9.73
C VAL A 435 0.52 27.21 9.10
N ASN A 436 -0.43 27.72 9.87
CA ASN A 436 -1.38 28.74 9.38
C ASN A 436 -0.68 30.10 9.33
N LEU A 437 -0.27 30.48 8.13
CA LEU A 437 0.33 31.77 7.82
C LEU A 437 -0.36 32.38 6.58
N SER A 438 -0.06 33.61 6.26
CA SER A 438 -0.74 34.31 5.17
C SER A 438 0.22 35.08 4.26
N GLY A 439 -0.23 35.34 3.04
CA GLY A 439 0.46 36.22 2.10
C GLY A 439 1.86 35.76 1.70
N SER A 440 2.86 36.63 1.88
CA SER A 440 4.25 36.37 1.48
C SER A 440 5.00 35.36 2.36
N GLU A 441 4.40 34.91 3.45
CA GLU A 441 5.01 33.92 4.34
C GLU A 441 4.82 32.49 3.82
N ILE A 442 3.71 32.23 3.14
CA ILE A 442 3.36 30.90 2.62
C ILE A 442 4.51 30.26 1.82
N PRO A 443 5.07 30.89 0.76
CA PRO A 443 6.16 30.28 0.00
C PRO A 443 7.45 30.12 0.81
N ARG A 444 7.72 31.04 1.76
CA ARG A 444 8.91 30.94 2.65
C ARG A 444 8.79 29.76 3.60
N VAL A 445 7.60 29.58 4.20
CA VAL A 445 7.30 28.39 5.04
C VAL A 445 7.38 27.11 4.23
N ALA A 446 6.88 27.09 3.00
CA ALA A 446 6.97 25.91 2.14
C ALA A 446 8.43 25.50 1.89
N ILE A 447 9.30 26.47 1.60
CA ILE A 447 10.75 26.22 1.42
C ILE A 447 11.38 25.71 2.72
N SER A 448 11.08 26.34 3.85
CA SER A 448 11.60 25.94 5.17
C SER A 448 11.15 24.52 5.54
N ARG A 449 9.85 24.21 5.33
CA ARG A 449 9.26 22.89 5.58
C ARG A 449 9.87 21.81 4.70
N PHE A 450 10.10 22.12 3.42
CA PHE A 450 10.71 21.24 2.44
C PHE A 450 12.13 20.82 2.87
N PHE A 451 13.00 21.79 3.16
CA PHE A 451 14.36 21.46 3.57
C PHE A 451 14.42 20.85 4.98
N ALA A 452 13.56 21.26 5.91
CA ALA A 452 13.49 20.64 7.23
C ALA A 452 13.14 19.15 7.14
N LEU A 453 12.22 18.77 6.24
CA LEU A 453 11.89 17.38 5.99
C LEU A 453 13.09 16.61 5.43
N LEU A 454 13.79 17.18 4.46
CA LEU A 454 14.97 16.54 3.86
C LEU A 454 16.12 16.38 4.87
N GLU A 455 16.33 17.34 5.77
CA GLU A 455 17.33 17.27 6.84
C GLU A 455 16.97 16.27 7.94
N SER A 456 15.70 15.88 8.03
CA SER A 456 15.24 14.88 9.00
C SER A 456 15.49 13.43 8.56
N LYS A 457 16.11 13.24 7.38
CA LYS A 457 16.37 11.92 6.82
C LYS A 457 17.49 11.21 7.57
N ALA A 458 17.29 9.90 7.79
CA ALA A 458 18.35 9.01 8.24
C ALA A 458 19.39 8.82 7.11
N ALA A 459 20.65 8.58 7.48
CA ALA A 459 21.75 8.42 6.53
C ALA A 459 21.50 7.30 5.49
N ASP A 460 20.79 6.25 5.88
CA ASP A 460 20.53 5.07 5.04
C ASP A 460 19.29 5.21 4.16
N SER A 461 18.54 6.31 4.29
CA SER A 461 17.31 6.48 3.51
C SER A 461 17.61 6.80 2.04
N ILE A 462 16.70 6.36 1.15
CA ILE A 462 16.82 6.63 -0.28
C ILE A 462 16.72 8.14 -0.54
N VAL A 463 17.56 8.65 -1.45
CA VAL A 463 17.53 10.04 -1.88
C VAL A 463 17.08 10.11 -3.34
N MET A 464 15.90 10.68 -3.56
CA MET A 464 15.40 11.03 -4.89
C MET A 464 15.94 12.39 -5.33
N PRO A 465 16.00 12.67 -6.64
CA PRO A 465 16.33 14.00 -7.12
C PRO A 465 15.36 15.05 -6.59
N ILE A 466 15.91 16.19 -6.11
CA ILE A 466 15.11 17.31 -5.68
C ILE A 466 14.63 18.09 -6.91
N ILE A 467 13.34 18.36 -6.99
CA ILE A 467 12.74 19.17 -8.07
C ILE A 467 12.15 20.43 -7.45
N PHE A 468 12.83 21.53 -7.68
CA PHE A 468 12.53 22.82 -7.09
C PHE A 468 11.98 23.78 -8.17
N ASP A 469 10.66 23.79 -8.36
CA ASP A 469 9.98 24.79 -9.22
C ASP A 469 9.71 26.03 -8.35
N PHE A 470 10.62 27.02 -8.43
CA PHE A 470 10.82 28.04 -7.40
C PHE A 470 9.57 28.87 -7.13
N PRO A 471 9.02 28.84 -5.91
CA PRO A 471 7.82 29.60 -5.54
C PRO A 471 8.18 31.07 -5.30
N ASN A 472 7.95 31.92 -6.30
CA ASN A 472 8.26 33.35 -6.24
C ASN A 472 7.03 34.27 -6.08
N LEU A 473 5.86 33.68 -5.86
CA LEU A 473 4.61 34.44 -5.73
C LEU A 473 4.56 35.21 -4.41
N TYR A 474 4.14 36.48 -4.48
CA TYR A 474 3.90 37.37 -3.34
C TYR A 474 5.12 37.70 -2.45
N MET A 475 6.35 37.33 -2.83
CA MET A 475 7.56 37.68 -2.07
C MET A 475 8.11 39.04 -2.51
N THR A 476 8.64 39.78 -1.53
CA THR A 476 9.52 40.93 -1.82
C THR A 476 10.86 40.42 -2.34
N GLU A 477 11.63 41.29 -3.06
CA GLU A 477 12.93 40.85 -3.60
C GLU A 477 13.92 40.41 -2.51
N ASP A 478 13.94 41.07 -1.34
CA ASP A 478 14.79 40.69 -0.21
C ASP A 478 14.43 39.29 0.32
N ASN A 479 13.15 39.01 0.54
CA ASN A 479 12.72 37.68 0.98
C ASN A 479 12.97 36.61 -0.08
N LEU A 480 12.81 36.97 -1.36
CA LEU A 480 13.14 36.08 -2.47
C LEU A 480 14.64 35.73 -2.47
N MET A 481 15.52 36.70 -2.28
CA MET A 481 16.96 36.47 -2.23
C MET A 481 17.37 35.64 -1.01
N ARG A 482 16.73 35.82 0.16
CA ARG A 482 16.95 34.95 1.33
C ARG A 482 16.57 33.50 1.04
N CYS A 483 15.42 33.29 0.36
CA CYS A 483 15.00 31.96 -0.06
C CYS A 483 15.98 31.32 -1.05
N PHE A 484 16.48 32.10 -2.02
CA PHE A 484 17.52 31.65 -2.94
C PHE A 484 18.80 31.27 -2.20
N LYS A 485 19.22 32.09 -1.23
CA LYS A 485 20.38 31.79 -0.41
C LYS A 485 20.22 30.47 0.34
N VAL A 486 19.11 30.29 1.06
CA VAL A 486 18.81 29.03 1.78
C VAL A 486 18.83 27.84 0.81
N MET A 487 18.18 27.96 -0.34
CA MET A 487 18.19 26.90 -1.36
C MET A 487 19.62 26.59 -1.82
N CYS A 488 20.39 27.62 -2.22
CA CYS A 488 21.76 27.42 -2.72
C CYS A 488 22.66 26.79 -1.68
N ASP A 489 22.60 27.27 -0.42
CA ASP A 489 23.40 26.75 0.69
C ASP A 489 23.10 25.25 0.93
N LYS A 490 21.83 24.83 0.81
CA LYS A 490 21.43 23.42 0.99
C LYS A 490 21.85 22.55 -0.20
N ILE A 491 21.47 22.90 -1.44
CA ILE A 491 21.75 22.04 -2.61
C ILE A 491 23.22 22.02 -3.02
N SER A 492 24.07 22.93 -2.48
CA SER A 492 25.52 22.90 -2.66
C SER A 492 26.17 21.69 -1.99
N ASP A 493 25.53 21.11 -0.99
CA ASP A 493 25.94 19.83 -0.39
C ASP A 493 25.45 18.67 -1.27
N THR A 494 26.25 18.35 -2.28
CA THR A 494 25.96 17.27 -3.23
C THR A 494 26.17 15.86 -2.66
N GLU A 495 26.74 15.73 -1.46
CA GLU A 495 26.79 14.45 -0.75
C GLU A 495 25.42 14.14 -0.15
N THR A 496 24.78 15.14 0.47
CA THR A 496 23.41 15.00 1.01
C THR A 496 22.34 15.04 -0.09
N TYR A 497 22.55 15.89 -1.11
CA TYR A 497 21.60 16.08 -2.23
C TYR A 497 22.27 15.79 -3.57
N PRO A 498 22.40 14.51 -3.95
CA PRO A 498 23.20 14.08 -5.09
C PRO A 498 22.74 14.60 -6.44
N GLN A 499 21.45 14.94 -6.56
CA GLN A 499 20.93 15.62 -7.74
C GLN A 499 19.79 16.58 -7.38
N SER A 500 19.86 17.79 -7.94
CA SER A 500 18.85 18.83 -7.73
C SER A 500 18.51 19.50 -9.06
N PHE A 501 17.25 19.79 -9.27
CA PHE A 501 16.70 20.53 -10.40
C PHE A 501 16.12 21.84 -9.90
N VAL A 502 16.64 22.98 -10.40
CA VAL A 502 16.16 24.31 -10.03
C VAL A 502 15.53 24.98 -11.25
N PHE A 503 14.23 25.17 -11.20
CA PHE A 503 13.46 25.85 -12.25
C PHE A 503 13.18 27.29 -11.82
N SER A 504 13.76 28.27 -12.51
CA SER A 504 13.52 29.69 -12.20
C SER A 504 13.79 30.58 -13.42
N ILE A 505 13.21 31.78 -13.40
CA ILE A 505 13.51 32.84 -14.36
C ILE A 505 14.78 33.54 -13.90
N ASN A 506 15.69 33.86 -14.83
CA ASN A 506 16.94 34.56 -14.55
C ASN A 506 17.70 33.93 -13.34
N CYS A 507 17.74 32.61 -13.26
CA CYS A 507 18.21 31.88 -12.10
C CYS A 507 19.66 32.28 -11.72
N GLU A 508 20.55 32.36 -12.71
CA GLU A 508 21.96 32.73 -12.50
C GLU A 508 22.10 34.12 -11.85
N GLU A 509 21.33 35.13 -12.33
CA GLU A 509 21.32 36.48 -11.78
C GLU A 509 20.79 36.49 -10.33
N ARG A 510 19.75 35.71 -10.05
CA ARG A 510 19.15 35.60 -8.70
C ARG A 510 20.10 34.93 -7.72
N ILE A 511 20.81 33.88 -8.15
CA ILE A 511 21.85 33.23 -7.34
C ILE A 511 22.94 34.25 -6.99
N GLN A 512 23.42 35.00 -7.97
CA GLN A 512 24.43 36.05 -7.74
C GLN A 512 23.93 37.14 -6.79
N LYS A 513 22.72 37.64 -6.98
CA LYS A 513 22.10 38.66 -6.11
C LYS A 513 21.87 38.16 -4.68
N SER A 514 21.62 36.87 -4.49
CA SER A 514 21.51 36.29 -3.15
C SER A 514 22.85 36.18 -2.40
N GLY A 515 23.97 36.53 -3.05
CA GLY A 515 25.31 36.38 -2.51
C GLY A 515 25.83 34.95 -2.51
N SER A 516 25.16 34.04 -3.24
CA SER A 516 25.51 32.63 -3.36
C SER A 516 26.22 32.35 -4.69
N SER A 517 26.90 31.21 -4.76
CA SER A 517 27.43 30.67 -6.02
C SER A 517 27.19 29.16 -6.04
N LEU A 518 26.76 28.63 -7.18
CA LEU A 518 26.64 27.20 -7.40
C LEU A 518 27.78 26.75 -8.33
N GLN A 519 28.82 26.19 -7.75
CA GLN A 519 29.94 25.66 -8.53
C GLN A 519 29.53 24.38 -9.26
N ASN A 520 29.99 24.20 -10.49
CA ASN A 520 29.73 23.01 -11.31
C ASN A 520 28.23 22.75 -11.61
N ALA A 521 27.38 23.77 -11.56
CA ALA A 521 25.98 23.60 -11.95
C ALA A 521 25.86 23.44 -13.49
N HIS A 522 25.10 22.44 -13.90
CA HIS A 522 24.70 22.27 -15.31
C HIS A 522 23.54 23.22 -15.62
N VAL A 523 23.80 24.23 -16.45
CA VAL A 523 22.80 25.26 -16.81
C VAL A 523 22.16 24.94 -18.14
N ILE A 524 20.86 24.75 -18.13
CA ILE A 524 20.02 24.52 -19.31
C ILE A 524 19.20 25.81 -19.53
N LYS A 525 19.58 26.59 -20.54
CA LYS A 525 18.82 27.78 -20.95
C LYS A 525 17.76 27.37 -21.94
N MET A 526 16.50 27.57 -21.57
CA MET A 526 15.37 27.14 -22.40
C MET A 526 15.37 27.83 -23.77
N GLU A 527 15.84 29.08 -23.84
CA GLU A 527 15.99 29.83 -25.09
C GLU A 527 17.08 29.30 -26.04
N ASP A 528 18.06 28.54 -25.53
CA ASP A 528 19.12 27.94 -26.34
C ASP A 528 18.69 26.58 -26.93
N LEU A 529 17.56 26.05 -26.49
CA LEU A 529 17.00 24.81 -27.04
C LEU A 529 16.27 25.08 -28.36
N PRO A 530 16.24 24.12 -29.29
CA PRO A 530 15.50 24.24 -30.53
C PRO A 530 14.04 24.62 -30.29
N MET A 531 13.50 25.58 -31.06
CA MET A 531 12.12 26.04 -30.97
C MET A 531 11.52 26.22 -32.37
N ASP A 532 10.25 25.84 -32.53
CA ASP A 532 9.54 26.04 -33.81
C ASP A 532 9.13 27.50 -34.00
N ASP A 533 8.85 28.20 -32.90
CA ASP A 533 8.41 29.60 -32.88
C ASP A 533 9.12 30.33 -31.73
N VAL A 534 9.89 31.35 -32.06
CA VAL A 534 10.64 32.17 -31.08
C VAL A 534 9.73 33.18 -30.35
N GLU A 535 8.66 33.64 -31.02
CA GLU A 535 7.72 34.58 -30.41
C GLU A 535 6.75 33.90 -29.44
N HIS A 536 6.44 32.59 -29.73
CA HIS A 536 5.56 31.77 -28.91
C HIS A 536 6.25 30.43 -28.53
N PRO A 537 7.29 30.49 -27.69
CA PRO A 537 8.11 29.34 -27.38
C PRO A 537 7.29 28.24 -26.70
N GLN A 538 7.47 27.02 -27.19
CA GLN A 538 6.85 25.79 -26.64
C GLN A 538 7.93 24.82 -26.16
N LEU A 539 7.61 24.00 -25.17
CA LEU A 539 8.56 22.99 -24.66
C LEU A 539 8.97 21.98 -25.75
N LEU A 540 8.05 21.53 -26.58
CA LEU A 540 8.30 20.55 -27.64
C LEU A 540 8.45 21.24 -29.01
N CYS A 541 9.37 20.74 -29.85
CA CYS A 541 9.58 21.24 -31.20
C CYS A 541 9.66 20.11 -32.24
N ASN A 542 9.45 20.45 -33.52
CA ASN A 542 9.52 19.50 -34.63
C ASN A 542 10.95 19.10 -34.93
N GLN A 543 11.93 19.99 -34.76
CA GLN A 543 13.34 19.69 -34.98
C GLN A 543 13.82 18.53 -34.13
N ASP A 544 13.51 18.52 -32.84
CA ASP A 544 13.87 17.42 -31.94
C ASP A 544 13.13 16.12 -32.32
N TYR A 545 11.85 16.21 -32.74
CA TYR A 545 11.14 15.04 -33.21
C TYR A 545 11.86 14.36 -34.41
N LEU A 546 12.31 15.15 -35.37
CA LEU A 546 13.05 14.66 -36.51
C LEU A 546 14.42 14.08 -36.12
N ALA A 547 15.13 14.75 -35.20
CA ALA A 547 16.44 14.33 -34.74
C ALA A 547 16.38 12.97 -33.98
N TYR A 548 15.30 12.71 -33.24
CA TYR A 548 15.15 11.51 -32.43
C TYR A 548 14.14 10.50 -32.98
N THR A 549 13.82 10.55 -34.29
CA THR A 549 12.81 9.69 -34.92
C THR A 549 13.08 8.19 -34.69
N ASP A 550 14.32 7.74 -34.79
CA ASP A 550 14.67 6.32 -34.60
C ASP A 550 14.49 5.87 -33.14
N GLU A 551 14.78 6.74 -32.18
CA GLU A 551 14.55 6.47 -30.76
C GLU A 551 13.06 6.46 -30.44
N ILE A 552 12.29 7.43 -30.95
CA ILE A 552 10.84 7.51 -30.85
C ILE A 552 10.18 6.24 -31.42
N ASN A 553 10.60 5.80 -32.61
CA ASN A 553 10.06 4.59 -33.23
C ASN A 553 10.33 3.33 -32.37
N ARG A 554 11.52 3.24 -31.75
CA ARG A 554 11.83 2.15 -30.82
C ARG A 554 10.94 2.19 -29.57
N MET A 555 10.66 3.37 -29.03
CA MET A 555 9.75 3.51 -27.87
C MET A 555 8.31 3.10 -28.20
N VAL A 556 7.83 3.52 -29.38
CA VAL A 556 6.44 3.21 -29.81
C VAL A 556 6.25 1.71 -30.02
N ASN A 557 7.32 1.00 -30.41
CA ASN A 557 7.32 -0.44 -30.64
C ASN A 557 7.78 -1.26 -29.41
N ALA A 558 8.20 -0.59 -28.34
CA ALA A 558 8.60 -1.19 -27.06
C ALA A 558 7.43 -1.42 -26.14
#